data_2cfe886a0eea08a0eae4f9e7ad778ef3
#
_entry.id   2cfe886a0eea08a0eae4f9e7ad778ef3
#
_cell.length_a   1.000
_cell.length_b   1.000
_cell.length_c   1.000
_cell.angle_alpha   90.00
_cell.angle_beta   90.00
_cell.angle_gamma   90.00
#
_symmetry.space_group_name_H-M   'P 1'
#
loop_
_entity.id
_entity.type
_entity.pdbx_description
1 polymer ?
#
loop_
_entity_poly.entity_id
_entity_poly.type
_entity_poly.pdbx_seq_one_letter_code
_entity_poly.pdbx_strand_id
1 'polypeptide(L)'
;ANGIRVMAGFIIGFDGEKDGAGLRIVDFVTRTGIPAAMMGMLQALPQTALWHRLEKEGRLIQDESAAKGVNQTNLLNFKPTRPIRDIANEYVEAFCTLYEPNAYMDRVYSYYLKMGAPRWKGTSKLPTWTDVKALSIVIWRQGLKRDTRGRFWRYLFGMARQNPAMLEQFIVVLAHNEHF
;
A
#
# COMPACT_ATOMS: atom_id res chain seq x y z
N ALA A 1 -3.69 -21.85 4.31
CA ALA A 1 -2.93 -20.79 3.67
C ALA A 1 -1.51 -21.28 3.36
N ASN A 2 -0.98 -20.90 2.17
CA ASN A 2 0.28 -21.49 1.65
C ASN A 2 1.54 -20.67 1.97
N GLY A 3 1.47 -19.72 2.90
CA GLY A 3 2.60 -18.85 3.28
C GLY A 3 3.02 -17.84 2.20
N ILE A 4 2.16 -17.55 1.22
CA ILE A 4 2.43 -16.58 0.15
C ILE A 4 1.93 -15.21 0.59
N ARG A 5 2.84 -14.23 0.63
CA ARG A 5 2.49 -12.84 0.87
C ARG A 5 1.94 -12.21 -0.40
N VAL A 6 0.79 -11.54 -0.30
CA VAL A 6 0.17 -10.82 -1.41
C VAL A 6 0.40 -9.32 -1.23
N MET A 7 0.80 -8.68 -2.30
CA MET A 7 0.82 -7.24 -2.47
C MET A 7 -0.02 -6.92 -3.70
N ALA A 8 -0.94 -5.98 -3.61
CA ALA A 8 -1.81 -5.60 -4.71
C ALA A 8 -1.53 -4.16 -5.16
N GLY A 9 -1.54 -3.93 -6.47
CA GLY A 9 -1.49 -2.60 -7.08
C GLY A 9 -2.87 -2.25 -7.67
N PHE A 10 -3.33 -1.04 -7.40
CA PHE A 10 -4.58 -0.49 -7.92
C PHE A 10 -4.29 0.80 -8.65
N ILE A 11 -4.96 1.00 -9.77
CA ILE A 11 -4.84 2.22 -10.58
C ILE A 11 -6.24 2.79 -10.77
N ILE A 12 -6.39 4.10 -10.60
CA ILE A 12 -7.62 4.83 -10.84
C ILE A 12 -7.41 5.91 -11.92
N GLY A 13 -8.50 6.39 -12.50
CA GLY A 13 -8.46 7.44 -13.51
C GLY A 13 -8.52 6.93 -14.95
N PHE A 14 -9.07 5.74 -15.16
CA PHE A 14 -9.35 5.23 -16.51
C PHE A 14 -10.50 5.97 -17.19
N ASP A 15 -10.41 6.12 -18.52
CA ASP A 15 -11.55 6.57 -19.31
C ASP A 15 -12.73 5.60 -19.15
N GLY A 16 -13.93 6.14 -18.93
CA GLY A 16 -15.14 5.36 -18.68
C GLY A 16 -15.25 4.75 -17.28
N GLU A 17 -14.29 5.02 -16.39
CA GLU A 17 -14.39 4.62 -15.00
C GLU A 17 -15.56 5.34 -14.30
N LYS A 18 -16.38 4.59 -13.58
CA LYS A 18 -17.52 5.14 -12.82
C LYS A 18 -17.04 5.75 -11.51
N ASP A 19 -17.79 6.74 -11.02
CA ASP A 19 -17.57 7.35 -9.71
C ASP A 19 -17.52 6.31 -8.59
N GLY A 20 -16.75 6.61 -7.54
CA GLY A 20 -16.57 5.72 -6.40
C GLY A 20 -15.56 4.59 -6.63
N ALA A 21 -14.64 4.73 -7.59
CA ALA A 21 -13.55 3.76 -7.81
C ALA A 21 -12.70 3.56 -6.56
N GLY A 22 -12.36 4.65 -5.86
CA GLY A 22 -11.62 4.61 -4.60
C GLY A 22 -12.31 3.78 -3.54
N LEU A 23 -13.61 3.99 -3.33
CA LEU A 23 -14.41 3.22 -2.36
C LEU A 23 -14.49 1.73 -2.70
N ARG A 24 -14.60 1.38 -3.99
CA ARG A 24 -14.56 -0.03 -4.42
C ARG A 24 -13.23 -0.70 -4.11
N ILE A 25 -12.12 0.03 -4.25
CA ILE A 25 -10.79 -0.46 -3.87
C ILE A 25 -10.72 -0.69 -2.36
N VAL A 26 -11.18 0.27 -1.56
CA VAL A 26 -11.22 0.16 -0.10
C VAL A 26 -12.02 -1.07 0.34
N ASP A 27 -13.23 -1.25 -0.22
CA ASP A 27 -14.07 -2.41 0.07
C ASP A 27 -13.38 -3.73 -0.31
N PHE A 28 -12.79 -3.79 -1.51
CA PHE A 28 -12.07 -4.98 -1.98
C PHE A 28 -10.88 -5.33 -1.06
N VAL A 29 -10.03 -4.35 -0.74
CA VAL A 29 -8.85 -4.55 0.11
C VAL A 29 -9.26 -4.97 1.53
N THR A 30 -10.32 -4.35 2.06
CA THR A 30 -10.82 -4.67 3.40
C THR A 30 -11.40 -6.08 3.46
N ARG A 31 -12.21 -6.48 2.50
CA ARG A 31 -12.80 -7.84 2.44
C ARG A 31 -11.76 -8.93 2.20
N THR A 32 -10.79 -8.67 1.34
CA THR A 32 -9.74 -9.65 1.04
C THR A 32 -8.64 -9.68 2.10
N GLY A 33 -8.53 -8.63 2.92
CA GLY A 33 -7.54 -8.52 3.98
C GLY A 33 -6.11 -8.34 3.44
N ILE A 34 -5.92 -7.89 2.19
CA ILE A 34 -4.59 -7.66 1.61
C ILE A 34 -3.83 -6.62 2.45
N PRO A 35 -2.64 -6.97 3.01
CA PRO A 35 -1.94 -6.10 3.95
C PRO A 35 -1.32 -4.88 3.27
N ALA A 36 -0.79 -5.05 2.06
CA ALA A 36 -0.13 -3.99 1.30
C ALA A 36 -0.87 -3.76 -0.02
N ALA A 37 -1.52 -2.60 -0.14
CA ALA A 37 -2.26 -2.16 -1.31
C ALA A 37 -1.62 -0.87 -1.83
N MET A 38 -0.85 -0.97 -2.91
CA MET A 38 -0.32 0.22 -3.58
C MET A 38 -1.43 0.84 -4.44
N MET A 39 -1.58 2.15 -4.36
CA MET A 39 -2.52 2.88 -5.19
C MET A 39 -1.78 3.93 -6.03
N GLY A 40 -2.23 4.14 -7.24
CA GLY A 40 -1.69 5.15 -8.15
C GLY A 40 -2.77 5.71 -9.08
N MET A 41 -2.52 6.88 -9.63
CA MET A 41 -3.31 7.40 -10.73
C MET A 41 -2.73 6.93 -12.05
N LEU A 42 -3.61 6.73 -13.03
CA LEU A 42 -3.21 6.28 -14.37
C LEU A 42 -2.22 7.27 -15.00
N GLN A 43 -1.13 6.75 -15.50
CA GLN A 43 -0.15 7.52 -16.26
C GLN A 43 -0.08 6.99 -17.68
N ALA A 44 -0.16 7.88 -18.66
CA ALA A 44 0.13 7.55 -20.04
C ALA A 44 1.66 7.47 -20.21
N LEU A 45 2.20 6.27 -20.25
CA LEU A 45 3.63 6.07 -20.46
C LEU A 45 3.97 6.26 -21.94
N PRO A 46 5.08 6.94 -22.27
CA PRO A 46 5.53 7.12 -23.65
C PRO A 46 5.59 5.81 -24.42
N GLN A 47 5.23 5.85 -25.69
CA GLN A 47 5.24 4.71 -26.62
C GLN A 47 4.24 3.57 -26.29
N THR A 48 3.33 3.77 -25.32
CA THR A 48 2.23 2.82 -25.09
C THR A 48 1.02 3.13 -25.99
N ALA A 49 0.14 2.14 -26.18
CA ALA A 49 -1.11 2.34 -26.92
C ALA A 49 -1.98 3.46 -26.33
N LEU A 50 -2.00 3.57 -24.99
CA LEU A 50 -2.68 4.66 -24.29
C LEU A 50 -2.08 6.02 -24.66
N TRP A 51 -0.74 6.14 -24.65
CA TRP A 51 -0.05 7.38 -25.03
C TRP A 51 -0.43 7.81 -26.43
N HIS A 52 -0.27 6.95 -27.43
CA HIS A 52 -0.57 7.28 -28.83
C HIS A 52 -2.04 7.66 -29.05
N ARG A 53 -2.98 6.98 -28.35
CA ARG A 53 -4.39 7.35 -28.39
C ARG A 53 -4.61 8.74 -27.85
N LEU A 54 -4.07 9.06 -26.65
CA LEU A 54 -4.26 10.35 -26.01
C LEU A 54 -3.54 11.49 -26.76
N GLU A 55 -2.40 11.20 -27.38
CA GLU A 55 -1.69 12.11 -28.27
C GLU A 55 -2.54 12.49 -29.48
N LYS A 56 -3.11 11.47 -30.16
CA LYS A 56 -4.02 11.66 -31.30
C LYS A 56 -5.30 12.43 -30.92
N GLU A 57 -5.79 12.24 -29.70
CA GLU A 57 -6.95 12.94 -29.15
C GLU A 57 -6.59 14.37 -28.64
N GLY A 58 -5.32 14.78 -28.62
CA GLY A 58 -4.86 16.06 -28.10
C GLY A 58 -5.07 16.22 -26.58
N ARG A 59 -5.06 15.11 -25.85
CA ARG A 59 -5.34 15.07 -24.40
C ARG A 59 -4.09 14.92 -23.53
N LEU A 60 -2.92 14.70 -24.09
CA LEU A 60 -1.66 14.66 -23.32
C LEU A 60 -1.37 16.05 -22.75
N ILE A 61 -0.93 16.08 -21.49
CA ILE A 61 -0.41 17.26 -20.83
C ILE A 61 1.10 17.21 -21.01
N GLN A 62 1.62 18.11 -21.86
CA GLN A 62 3.07 18.24 -22.07
C GLN A 62 3.66 19.05 -20.91
N ASP A 63 3.98 18.37 -19.82
CA ASP A 63 4.72 18.96 -18.71
C ASP A 63 6.08 18.29 -18.63
N GLU A 64 7.16 19.08 -18.77
CA GLU A 64 8.54 18.59 -18.67
C GLU A 64 8.85 17.93 -17.32
N SER A 65 8.05 18.22 -16.29
CA SER A 65 8.15 17.56 -14.98
C SER A 65 7.66 16.11 -14.99
N ALA A 66 6.78 15.73 -15.93
CA ALA A 66 6.29 14.35 -16.08
C ALA A 66 7.39 13.38 -16.54
N ALA A 67 8.48 13.88 -17.13
CA ALA A 67 9.62 13.07 -17.56
C ALA A 67 10.51 12.57 -16.39
N LYS A 68 10.31 13.07 -15.17
CA LYS A 68 11.18 12.78 -14.01
C LYS A 68 10.81 11.50 -13.23
N GLY A 69 10.07 10.61 -13.82
CA GLY A 69 9.76 9.30 -13.22
C GLY A 69 8.30 9.15 -12.82
N VAL A 70 7.78 7.95 -12.99
CA VAL A 70 6.43 7.55 -12.59
C VAL A 70 6.43 7.29 -11.09
N ASN A 71 5.93 8.24 -10.31
CA ASN A 71 5.69 8.08 -8.88
C ASN A 71 4.20 7.84 -8.62
N GLN A 72 3.89 7.07 -7.59
CA GLN A 72 2.50 6.79 -7.18
C GLN A 72 1.71 8.05 -6.81
N THR A 73 2.40 9.13 -6.46
CA THR A 73 1.83 10.42 -6.07
C THR A 73 1.66 11.39 -7.24
N ASN A 74 2.08 11.04 -8.46
CA ASN A 74 1.93 11.92 -9.61
C ASN A 74 0.46 11.97 -10.04
N LEU A 75 -0.02 13.19 -10.30
CA LEU A 75 -1.30 13.42 -10.95
C LEU A 75 -1.29 12.86 -12.38
N LEU A 76 -2.49 12.69 -12.95
CA LEU A 76 -2.63 12.29 -14.35
C LEU A 76 -1.83 13.22 -15.28
N ASN A 77 -1.11 12.65 -16.23
CA ASN A 77 -0.37 13.40 -17.26
C ASN A 77 -1.19 13.59 -18.55
N PHE A 78 -2.50 13.48 -18.43
CA PHE A 78 -3.44 13.70 -19.53
C PHE A 78 -4.77 14.25 -18.99
N LYS A 79 -5.60 14.78 -19.89
CA LYS A 79 -6.96 15.25 -19.57
C LYS A 79 -7.91 14.04 -19.52
N PRO A 80 -8.39 13.62 -18.34
CA PRO A 80 -9.32 12.51 -18.21
C PRO A 80 -10.73 12.89 -18.69
N THR A 81 -11.61 11.90 -18.87
CA THR A 81 -13.03 12.11 -19.21
C THR A 81 -13.86 12.57 -18.01
N ARG A 82 -13.44 12.23 -16.79
CA ARG A 82 -14.01 12.73 -15.53
C ARG A 82 -13.23 13.96 -15.04
N PRO A 83 -13.82 14.83 -14.21
CA PRO A 83 -13.08 15.92 -13.57
C PRO A 83 -11.87 15.36 -12.78
N ILE A 84 -10.69 15.89 -13.06
CA ILE A 84 -9.45 15.45 -12.40
C ILE A 84 -9.51 15.60 -10.88
N ARG A 85 -10.24 16.62 -10.41
CA ARG A 85 -10.43 16.89 -8.98
C ARG A 85 -11.19 15.77 -8.29
N ASP A 86 -12.20 15.19 -8.94
CA ASP A 86 -13.00 14.10 -8.37
C ASP A 86 -12.18 12.84 -8.28
N ILE A 87 -11.40 12.52 -9.33
CA ILE A 87 -10.46 11.39 -9.33
C ILE A 87 -9.41 11.56 -8.21
N ALA A 88 -8.85 12.76 -8.07
CA ALA A 88 -7.87 13.04 -7.03
C ALA A 88 -8.46 12.92 -5.62
N ASN A 89 -9.67 13.43 -5.41
CA ASN A 89 -10.37 13.30 -4.12
C ASN A 89 -10.64 11.83 -3.78
N GLU A 90 -11.15 11.05 -4.72
CA GLU A 90 -11.36 9.60 -4.53
C GLU A 90 -10.05 8.86 -4.20
N TYR A 91 -8.95 9.24 -4.86
CA TYR A 91 -7.63 8.68 -4.57
C TYR A 91 -7.19 8.98 -3.14
N VAL A 92 -7.24 10.26 -2.73
CA VAL A 92 -6.82 10.70 -1.39
C VAL A 92 -7.69 10.06 -0.31
N GLU A 93 -9.01 10.05 -0.49
CA GLU A 93 -9.95 9.45 0.47
C GLU A 93 -9.69 7.95 0.64
N ALA A 94 -9.54 7.23 -0.47
CA ALA A 94 -9.23 5.80 -0.44
C ALA A 94 -7.88 5.51 0.22
N PHE A 95 -6.86 6.30 -0.11
CA PHE A 95 -5.53 6.16 0.47
C PHE A 95 -5.56 6.41 1.99
N CYS A 96 -6.15 7.53 2.43
CA CYS A 96 -6.28 7.86 3.85
C CYS A 96 -7.07 6.79 4.62
N THR A 97 -8.13 6.24 4.03
CA THR A 97 -8.93 5.18 4.64
C THR A 97 -8.15 3.87 4.76
N LEU A 98 -7.42 3.47 3.72
CA LEU A 98 -6.63 2.24 3.74
C LEU A 98 -5.44 2.29 4.69
N TYR A 99 -4.84 3.47 4.84
CA TYR A 99 -3.63 3.68 5.65
C TYR A 99 -3.91 4.41 6.97
N GLU A 100 -5.20 4.55 7.37
CA GLU A 100 -5.53 4.94 8.74
C GLU A 100 -4.84 3.95 9.69
N PRO A 101 -4.04 4.45 10.68
CA PRO A 101 -3.14 3.60 11.46
C PRO A 101 -3.79 2.40 12.14
N ASN A 102 -5.01 2.55 12.66
CA ASN A 102 -5.70 1.45 13.32
C ASN A 102 -6.24 0.43 12.30
N ALA A 103 -6.89 0.89 11.24
CA ALA A 103 -7.44 0.04 10.19
C ALA A 103 -6.32 -0.76 9.48
N TYR A 104 -5.18 -0.11 9.23
CA TYR A 104 -4.01 -0.75 8.67
C TYR A 104 -3.47 -1.85 9.58
N MET A 105 -3.24 -1.54 10.87
CA MET A 105 -2.74 -2.53 11.84
C MET A 105 -3.70 -3.71 12.01
N ASP A 106 -5.01 -3.48 12.06
CA ASP A 106 -6.01 -4.54 12.19
C ASP A 106 -5.98 -5.47 10.98
N ARG A 107 -5.87 -4.90 9.79
CA ARG A 107 -5.79 -5.66 8.53
C ARG A 107 -4.51 -6.49 8.47
N VAL A 108 -3.35 -5.90 8.77
CA VAL A 108 -2.05 -6.59 8.77
C VAL A 108 -2.04 -7.71 9.81
N TYR A 109 -2.50 -7.44 11.04
CA TYR A 109 -2.57 -8.44 12.09
C TYR A 109 -3.46 -9.62 11.71
N SER A 110 -4.68 -9.34 11.24
CA SER A 110 -5.63 -10.38 10.81
C SER A 110 -5.10 -11.24 9.67
N TYR A 111 -4.38 -10.64 8.73
CA TYR A 111 -3.77 -11.34 7.61
C TYR A 111 -2.69 -12.31 8.08
N TYR A 112 -1.74 -11.85 8.90
CA TYR A 112 -0.64 -12.68 9.37
C TYR A 112 -1.06 -13.74 10.39
N LEU A 113 -2.13 -13.53 11.15
CA LEU A 113 -2.71 -14.58 11.99
C LEU A 113 -3.23 -15.77 11.17
N LYS A 114 -3.84 -15.50 10.02
CA LYS A 114 -4.40 -16.53 9.13
C LYS A 114 -3.36 -17.15 8.20
N MET A 115 -2.20 -16.53 8.07
CA MET A 115 -1.14 -17.02 7.18
C MET A 115 -0.48 -18.26 7.81
N GLY A 116 -0.39 -19.35 7.04
CA GLY A 116 0.41 -20.52 7.41
C GLY A 116 1.90 -20.23 7.38
N ALA A 117 2.68 -21.01 8.10
CA ALA A 117 4.13 -20.93 8.03
C ALA A 117 4.62 -21.12 6.58
N PRO A 118 5.64 -20.38 6.14
CA PRO A 118 6.18 -20.53 4.80
C PRO A 118 6.72 -21.96 4.62
N ARG A 119 6.38 -22.58 3.49
CA ARG A 119 6.90 -23.93 3.15
C ARG A 119 8.41 -23.92 2.96
N TRP A 120 8.95 -22.80 2.52
CA TRP A 120 10.39 -22.60 2.36
C TRP A 120 10.92 -21.87 3.58
N LYS A 121 11.68 -22.57 4.39
CA LYS A 121 12.51 -21.95 5.42
C LYS A 121 13.76 -21.43 4.72
N GLY A 122 13.80 -20.15 4.42
CA GLY A 122 15.04 -19.49 4.01
C GLY A 122 16.14 -19.73 5.06
N THR A 123 17.40 -19.63 4.67
CA THR A 123 18.51 -19.67 5.62
C THR A 123 18.28 -18.57 6.65
N SER A 124 18.08 -18.97 7.91
CA SER A 124 18.00 -18.03 9.02
C SER A 124 19.35 -17.32 9.13
N LYS A 125 19.39 -16.08 8.62
CA LYS A 125 20.56 -15.20 8.84
C LYS A 125 20.41 -14.61 10.23
N LEU A 126 21.51 -14.56 10.95
CA LEU A 126 21.55 -13.79 12.20
C LEU A 126 21.17 -12.32 11.91
N PRO A 127 20.37 -11.68 12.78
CA PRO A 127 20.00 -10.28 12.57
C PRO A 127 21.26 -9.42 12.52
N THR A 128 21.31 -8.57 11.52
CA THR A 128 22.40 -7.59 11.35
C THR A 128 22.20 -6.40 12.26
N TRP A 129 23.24 -5.63 12.51
CA TRP A 129 23.12 -4.35 13.27
C TRP A 129 22.10 -3.40 12.66
N THR A 130 21.96 -3.42 11.33
CA THR A 130 20.96 -2.64 10.58
C THR A 130 19.54 -3.09 10.94
N ASP A 131 19.30 -4.39 11.08
CA ASP A 131 17.99 -4.94 11.45
C ASP A 131 17.61 -4.56 12.89
N VAL A 132 18.58 -4.61 13.81
CA VAL A 132 18.38 -4.18 15.21
C VAL A 132 18.05 -2.70 15.29
N LYS A 133 18.75 -1.86 14.52
CA LYS A 133 18.49 -0.42 14.45
C LYS A 133 17.10 -0.14 13.86
N ALA A 134 16.73 -0.81 12.78
CA ALA A 134 15.41 -0.67 12.16
C ALA A 134 14.29 -1.06 13.14
N LEU A 135 14.45 -2.19 13.83
CA LEU A 135 13.50 -2.65 14.85
C LEU A 135 13.37 -1.64 16.00
N SER A 136 14.48 -1.09 16.47
CA SER A 136 14.49 -0.06 17.52
C SER A 136 13.70 1.19 17.12
N ILE A 137 13.83 1.62 15.86
CA ILE A 137 13.08 2.77 15.31
C ILE A 137 11.57 2.45 15.26
N VAL A 138 11.19 1.26 14.83
CA VAL A 138 9.78 0.84 14.78
C VAL A 138 9.18 0.79 16.17
N ILE A 139 9.89 0.19 17.14
CA ILE A 139 9.46 0.14 18.56
C ILE A 139 9.32 1.54 19.14
N TRP A 140 10.30 2.41 18.90
CA TRP A 140 10.24 3.79 19.37
C TRP A 140 9.05 4.56 18.80
N ARG A 141 8.87 4.50 17.47
CA ARG A 141 7.81 5.25 16.80
C ARG A 141 6.42 4.69 17.10
N GLN A 142 6.21 3.40 16.86
CA GLN A 142 4.89 2.77 17.00
C GLN A 142 4.57 2.32 18.42
N GLY A 143 5.58 1.87 19.18
CA GLY A 143 5.39 1.34 20.51
C GLY A 143 5.39 2.38 21.63
N LEU A 144 5.99 3.56 21.42
CA LEU A 144 6.10 4.59 22.47
C LEU A 144 5.47 5.93 22.06
N LYS A 145 5.74 6.41 20.82
CA LYS A 145 5.41 7.78 20.44
C LYS A 145 3.97 7.95 19.92
N ARG A 146 3.42 6.96 19.19
CA ARG A 146 2.08 7.06 18.57
C ARG A 146 0.97 6.74 19.58
N ASP A 147 -0.21 7.33 19.36
CA ASP A 147 -1.41 7.04 20.15
C ASP A 147 -1.89 5.58 19.99
N THR A 148 -1.50 4.95 18.92
CA THR A 148 -1.77 3.53 18.63
C THR A 148 -0.87 2.54 19.38
N ARG A 149 0.01 3.02 20.29
CA ARG A 149 1.00 2.20 21.03
C ARG A 149 0.40 1.00 21.76
N GLY A 150 -0.76 1.16 22.39
CA GLY A 150 -1.42 0.06 23.10
C GLY A 150 -1.87 -1.06 22.16
N ARG A 151 -2.38 -0.70 20.96
CA ARG A 151 -2.76 -1.64 19.92
C ARG A 151 -1.54 -2.33 19.31
N PHE A 152 -0.47 -1.58 19.06
CA PHE A 152 0.81 -2.12 18.59
C PHE A 152 1.33 -3.22 19.51
N TRP A 153 1.44 -2.97 20.82
CA TRP A 153 1.93 -3.96 21.79
C TRP A 153 1.00 -5.18 21.88
N ARG A 154 -0.32 -4.96 21.90
CA ARG A 154 -1.30 -6.05 21.91
C ARG A 154 -1.12 -6.97 20.71
N TYR A 155 -0.93 -6.41 19.52
CA TYR A 155 -0.76 -7.19 18.29
C TYR A 155 0.61 -7.84 18.20
N LEU A 156 1.66 -7.17 18.67
CA LEU A 156 3.00 -7.74 18.72
C LEU A 156 3.04 -8.99 19.63
N PHE A 157 2.51 -8.88 20.85
CA PHE A 157 2.43 -10.02 21.76
C PHE A 157 1.45 -11.10 21.28
N GLY A 158 0.33 -10.70 20.70
CA GLY A 158 -0.62 -11.61 20.08
C GLY A 158 0.02 -12.43 18.96
N MET A 159 0.78 -11.79 18.09
CA MET A 159 1.50 -12.45 17.00
C MET A 159 2.60 -13.38 17.53
N ALA A 160 3.40 -12.92 18.48
CA ALA A 160 4.45 -13.73 19.09
C ALA A 160 3.90 -15.01 19.74
N ARG A 161 2.68 -14.96 20.31
CA ARG A 161 2.03 -16.10 20.95
C ARG A 161 1.32 -17.02 19.97
N GLN A 162 0.60 -16.48 18.98
CA GLN A 162 -0.31 -17.23 18.11
C GLN A 162 0.35 -17.69 16.81
N ASN A 163 1.26 -16.89 16.26
CA ASN A 163 1.96 -17.22 15.02
C ASN A 163 3.39 -16.67 15.00
N PRO A 164 4.29 -17.16 15.86
CA PRO A 164 5.67 -16.67 15.98
C PRO A 164 6.47 -16.78 14.67
N ALA A 165 6.13 -17.73 13.81
CA ALA A 165 6.78 -17.91 12.50
C ALA A 165 6.58 -16.72 11.56
N MET A 166 5.54 -15.89 11.77
CA MET A 166 5.21 -14.73 10.96
C MET A 166 5.59 -13.41 11.64
N LEU A 167 6.15 -13.44 12.84
CA LEU A 167 6.42 -12.24 13.64
C LEU A 167 7.35 -11.25 12.92
N GLU A 168 8.44 -11.75 12.34
CA GLU A 168 9.38 -10.90 11.58
C GLU A 168 8.70 -10.20 10.40
N GLN A 169 7.98 -10.97 9.58
CA GLN A 169 7.27 -10.42 8.43
C GLN A 169 6.16 -9.43 8.83
N PHE A 170 5.48 -9.71 9.93
CA PHE A 170 4.49 -8.81 10.52
C PHE A 170 5.10 -7.46 10.89
N ILE A 171 6.25 -7.46 11.59
CA ILE A 171 6.95 -6.23 11.99
C ILE A 171 7.44 -5.46 10.75
N VAL A 172 8.02 -6.16 9.77
CA VAL A 172 8.49 -5.54 8.51
C VAL A 172 7.34 -4.84 7.79
N VAL A 173 6.17 -5.47 7.69
CA VAL A 173 5.02 -4.86 7.00
C VAL A 173 4.43 -3.72 7.81
N LEU A 174 4.40 -3.80 9.14
CA LEU A 174 4.01 -2.66 9.98
C LEU A 174 4.94 -1.46 9.80
N ALA A 175 6.25 -1.72 9.62
CA ALA A 175 7.23 -0.65 9.38
C ALA A 175 6.97 0.11 8.07
N HIS A 176 6.37 -0.52 7.05
CA HIS A 176 6.03 0.16 5.79
C HIS A 176 5.03 1.31 5.99
N ASN A 177 4.17 1.26 7.00
CA ASN A 177 3.26 2.37 7.33
C ASN A 177 3.98 3.65 7.78
N GLU A 178 5.28 3.58 8.06
CA GLU A 178 6.08 4.78 8.39
C GLU A 178 6.46 5.59 7.15
N HIS A 179 6.27 5.03 5.96
CA HIS A 179 6.57 5.68 4.68
C HIS A 179 5.34 6.34 4.02
N PHE A 180 4.16 6.16 4.60
CA PHE A 180 2.90 6.76 4.19
C PHE A 180 2.41 7.76 5.23
#